data_f1074309e30acbb23de2743e4e2c016f
#
_entry.id   f1074309e30acbb23de2743e4e2c016f
#
_cell.length_a   1.000
_cell.length_b   1.000
_cell.length_c   1.000
_cell.angle_alpha   90.00
_cell.angle_beta   90.00
_cell.angle_gamma   90.00
#
_symmetry.space_group_name_H-M   'P 1'
#
loop_
_entity.id
_entity.type
_entity.pdbx_description
1 polymer ?
#
loop_
_entity_poly.entity_id
_entity_poly.type
_entity_poly.pdbx_seq_one_letter_code
_entity_poly.pdbx_strand_id
1 'polypeptide(L)'
;MAGTQFRGQFESRIKGLVNEVKQEGNIILFIDELHNLVGAGNSEGSMNAANILKPALSRGEVQVIGATTFEEYRKYIEKDAALERRFQPVTVKEPTVEDTIEVLNGIKKYYEQHHQIGRAHV
;
A
#
# COMPACT_ATOMS: atom_id res chain seq x y z
N MET A 1 26.65 -7.21 -15.57
CA MET A 1 25.57 -6.56 -16.31
C MET A 1 24.78 -5.63 -15.43
N ALA A 2 24.46 -4.44 -15.93
CA ALA A 2 23.78 -3.40 -15.14
C ALA A 2 22.43 -3.87 -14.62
N GLY A 3 21.63 -4.59 -15.42
CA GLY A 3 20.33 -5.07 -14.99
C GLY A 3 20.38 -6.05 -13.82
N THR A 4 21.40 -6.89 -13.76
CA THR A 4 21.56 -7.85 -12.66
C THR A 4 21.91 -7.14 -11.36
N GLN A 5 22.73 -6.09 -11.42
CA GLN A 5 23.07 -5.29 -10.24
C GLN A 5 21.84 -4.56 -9.69
N PHE A 6 21.05 -3.93 -10.58
CA PHE A 6 19.84 -3.24 -10.15
C PHE A 6 18.84 -4.17 -9.52
N ARG A 7 18.69 -5.37 -10.08
CA ARG A 7 17.79 -6.37 -9.52
C ARG A 7 18.23 -6.77 -8.11
N GLY A 8 19.51 -7.07 -7.92
CA GLY A 8 20.04 -7.45 -6.62
C GLY A 8 19.90 -6.34 -5.59
N GLN A 9 20.14 -5.09 -5.98
CA GLN A 9 19.97 -3.94 -5.10
C GLN A 9 18.51 -3.75 -4.72
N PHE A 10 17.60 -3.89 -5.67
CA PHE A 10 16.17 -3.76 -5.42
C PHE A 10 15.69 -4.84 -4.44
N GLU A 11 16.05 -6.09 -4.68
CA GLU A 11 15.71 -7.19 -3.79
C GLU A 11 16.25 -6.96 -2.38
N SER A 12 17.50 -6.53 -2.27
CA SER A 12 18.10 -6.25 -0.98
C SER A 12 17.37 -5.16 -0.23
N ARG A 13 16.94 -4.12 -0.93
CA ARG A 13 16.17 -3.02 -0.32
C ARG A 13 14.81 -3.49 0.17
N ILE A 14 14.11 -4.30 -0.61
CA ILE A 14 12.81 -4.83 -0.22
C ILE A 14 12.94 -5.76 0.97
N LYS A 15 13.94 -6.65 0.96
CA LYS A 15 14.22 -7.53 2.10
C LYS A 15 14.54 -6.74 3.36
N GLY A 16 15.37 -5.71 3.22
CA GLY A 16 15.72 -4.84 4.34
C GLY A 16 14.52 -4.12 4.91
N LEU A 17 13.65 -3.61 4.05
CA LEU A 17 12.42 -2.95 4.47
C LEU A 17 11.50 -3.91 5.22
N VAL A 18 11.28 -5.09 4.69
CA VAL A 18 10.44 -6.11 5.34
C VAL A 18 11.00 -6.50 6.70
N ASN A 19 12.30 -6.72 6.79
CA ASN A 19 12.94 -7.07 8.05
C ASN A 19 12.82 -5.94 9.08
N GLU A 20 13.00 -4.70 8.66
CA GLU A 20 12.87 -3.55 9.54
C GLU A 20 11.45 -3.41 10.07
N VAL A 21 10.45 -3.56 9.20
CA VAL A 21 9.05 -3.51 9.60
C VAL A 21 8.71 -4.64 10.59
N LYS A 22 9.22 -5.84 10.35
CA LYS A 22 9.04 -6.96 11.27
C LYS A 22 9.63 -6.68 12.65
N GLN A 23 10.83 -6.16 12.69
CA GLN A 23 11.52 -5.91 13.95
C GLN A 23 10.89 -4.80 14.77
N GLU A 24 10.45 -3.72 14.12
CA GLU A 24 9.83 -2.61 14.82
C GLU A 24 8.46 -2.97 15.39
N GLY A 25 7.69 -3.78 14.68
CA GLY A 25 6.41 -4.30 15.16
C GLY A 25 5.26 -3.32 15.23
N ASN A 26 5.53 -2.02 15.11
CA ASN A 26 4.52 -0.95 15.19
C ASN A 26 4.37 -0.18 13.87
N ILE A 27 4.84 -0.74 12.79
CA ILE A 27 4.80 -0.11 11.47
C ILE A 27 3.72 -0.78 10.62
N ILE A 28 2.92 0.03 9.95
CA ILE A 28 1.95 -0.43 8.95
C ILE A 28 2.41 0.10 7.61
N LEU A 29 2.60 -0.79 6.65
CA LEU A 29 2.96 -0.40 5.29
C LEU A 29 1.71 -0.06 4.51
N PHE A 30 1.72 1.08 3.82
CA PHE A 30 0.70 1.39 2.84
C PHE A 30 1.26 1.10 1.44
N ILE A 31 0.57 0.29 0.68
CA ILE A 31 0.99 -0.09 -0.67
C ILE A 31 -0.11 0.27 -1.64
N ASP A 32 0.18 1.26 -2.49
CA ASP A 32 -0.73 1.62 -3.56
C ASP A 32 -0.58 0.62 -4.70
N GLU A 33 -1.67 0.36 -5.39
CA GLU A 33 -1.71 -0.63 -6.47
C GLU A 33 -1.10 -1.98 -6.05
N LEU A 34 -1.56 -2.48 -4.92
CA LEU A 34 -1.03 -3.71 -4.31
C LEU A 34 -0.96 -4.87 -5.29
N HIS A 35 -1.90 -4.94 -6.22
CA HIS A 35 -1.95 -6.01 -7.22
C HIS A 35 -0.65 -6.12 -8.04
N ASN A 36 0.07 -5.01 -8.25
CA ASN A 36 1.34 -5.04 -8.96
C ASN A 36 2.42 -5.79 -8.20
N LEU A 37 2.35 -5.79 -6.89
CA LEU A 37 3.36 -6.44 -6.05
C LEU A 37 3.02 -7.88 -5.69
N VAL A 38 1.80 -8.33 -5.96
CA VAL A 38 1.38 -9.68 -5.55
C VAL A 38 1.01 -10.59 -6.73
N GLY A 39 1.06 -10.12 -7.94
CA GLY A 39 0.80 -11.01 -9.06
C GLY A 39 0.58 -10.36 -10.41
N ALA A 40 0.21 -9.10 -10.46
CA ALA A 40 -0.14 -8.43 -11.71
C ALA A 40 1.05 -7.79 -12.41
N GLY A 41 2.15 -7.60 -11.72
CA GLY A 41 3.31 -6.91 -12.27
C GLY A 41 4.06 -7.76 -13.28
N ASN A 42 4.31 -7.21 -14.46
CA ASN A 42 5.03 -7.88 -15.52
C ASN A 42 6.51 -7.53 -15.56
N SER A 43 6.95 -6.55 -14.78
CA SER A 43 8.36 -6.18 -14.71
C SER A 43 9.12 -7.13 -13.79
N GLU A 44 10.41 -7.28 -14.05
CA GLU A 44 11.25 -8.10 -13.18
C GLU A 44 11.27 -7.59 -11.75
N GLY A 45 11.28 -6.27 -11.57
CA GLY A 45 11.26 -5.66 -10.25
C GLY A 45 10.00 -6.01 -9.47
N SER A 46 8.84 -5.97 -10.13
CA SER A 46 7.57 -6.33 -9.52
C SER A 46 7.51 -7.81 -9.14
N MET A 47 8.02 -8.68 -10.00
CA MET A 47 8.08 -10.12 -9.73
C MET A 47 8.97 -10.43 -8.54
N ASN A 48 10.11 -9.77 -8.45
CA ASN A 48 11.04 -9.95 -7.34
C ASN A 48 10.46 -9.43 -6.02
N ALA A 49 9.78 -8.30 -6.07
CA ALA A 49 9.09 -7.76 -4.90
C ALA A 49 7.98 -8.70 -4.44
N ALA A 50 7.22 -9.26 -5.36
CA ALA A 50 6.16 -10.21 -5.04
C ALA A 50 6.72 -11.46 -4.35
N ASN A 51 7.85 -11.97 -4.84
CA ASN A 51 8.49 -13.16 -4.26
C ASN A 51 8.96 -12.93 -2.82
N ILE A 52 9.27 -11.71 -2.46
CA ILE A 52 9.71 -11.37 -1.11
C ILE A 52 8.52 -11.01 -0.23
N LEU A 53 7.63 -10.17 -0.75
CA LEU A 53 6.53 -9.61 0.03
C LEU A 53 5.40 -10.60 0.27
N LYS A 54 5.08 -11.41 -0.72
CA LYS A 54 3.96 -12.36 -0.62
C LYS A 54 4.13 -13.37 0.53
N PRO A 55 5.30 -13.98 0.74
CA PRO A 55 5.50 -14.85 1.90
C PRO A 55 5.35 -14.11 3.22
N ALA A 56 5.87 -12.89 3.33
CA ALA A 56 5.75 -12.09 4.55
C ALA A 56 4.29 -11.76 4.85
N LEU A 57 3.51 -11.41 3.83
CA LEU A 57 2.08 -11.16 3.97
C LEU A 57 1.32 -12.42 4.39
N SER A 58 1.58 -13.54 3.73
CA SER A 58 0.86 -14.78 4.00
C SER A 58 1.15 -15.33 5.38
N ARG A 59 2.32 -15.05 5.95
CA ARG A 59 2.68 -15.45 7.30
C ARG A 59 2.23 -14.48 8.38
N GLY A 60 1.70 -13.31 7.96
CA GLY A 60 1.33 -12.28 8.92
C GLY A 60 2.49 -11.58 9.60
N GLU A 61 3.65 -11.59 8.97
CA GLU A 61 4.85 -10.98 9.53
C GLU A 61 4.86 -9.45 9.43
N VAL A 62 4.11 -8.91 8.49
CA VAL A 62 3.99 -7.47 8.27
C VAL A 62 2.53 -7.09 8.20
N GLN A 63 2.21 -5.89 8.67
CA GLN A 63 0.87 -5.32 8.53
C GLN A 63 0.86 -4.38 7.34
N VAL A 64 -0.13 -4.54 6.48
CA VAL A 64 -0.22 -3.79 5.23
C VAL A 64 -1.64 -3.28 5.01
N ILE A 65 -1.72 -2.04 4.58
CA ILE A 65 -2.93 -1.49 3.99
C ILE A 65 -2.65 -1.38 2.50
N GLY A 66 -3.37 -2.15 1.69
CA GLY A 66 -3.20 -2.14 0.25
C GLY A 66 -4.35 -1.44 -0.45
N ALA A 67 -4.04 -0.63 -1.44
CA ALA A 67 -5.05 -0.01 -2.29
C ALA A 67 -5.06 -0.70 -3.64
N THR A 68 -6.26 -1.00 -4.14
CA THR A 68 -6.42 -1.66 -5.44
C THR A 68 -7.85 -1.42 -5.96
N THR A 69 -8.13 -1.85 -7.17
CA THR A 69 -9.48 -1.83 -7.72
C THR A 69 -10.20 -3.14 -7.43
N PHE A 70 -11.53 -3.15 -7.56
CA PHE A 70 -12.31 -4.37 -7.40
C PHE A 70 -11.90 -5.46 -8.38
N GLU A 71 -11.67 -5.08 -9.64
CA GLU A 71 -11.27 -6.04 -10.67
C GLU A 71 -9.94 -6.69 -10.34
N GLU A 72 -8.98 -5.88 -9.95
CA GLU A 72 -7.63 -6.37 -9.63
C GLU A 72 -7.65 -7.20 -8.34
N TYR A 73 -8.44 -6.80 -7.36
CA TYR A 73 -8.61 -7.56 -6.13
C TYR A 73 -9.14 -8.96 -6.41
N ARG A 74 -10.20 -9.07 -7.20
CA ARG A 74 -10.78 -10.37 -7.55
C ARG A 74 -9.82 -11.24 -8.33
N LYS A 75 -9.03 -10.63 -9.20
CA LYS A 75 -8.12 -11.34 -10.09
C LYS A 75 -6.89 -11.87 -9.38
N TYR A 76 -6.31 -11.08 -8.49
CA TYR A 76 -4.98 -11.36 -7.95
C TYR A 76 -4.95 -11.64 -6.46
N ILE A 77 -5.93 -11.20 -5.71
CA ILE A 77 -5.93 -11.38 -4.26
C ILE A 77 -6.98 -12.38 -3.82
N GLU A 78 -8.21 -12.22 -4.26
CA GLU A 78 -9.32 -13.10 -3.86
C GLU A 78 -9.09 -14.54 -4.28
N LYS A 79 -8.48 -14.76 -5.44
CA LYS A 79 -8.20 -16.11 -5.94
C LYS A 79 -6.97 -16.76 -5.31
N ASP A 80 -6.20 -16.04 -4.58
CA ASP A 80 -5.02 -16.56 -3.89
C ASP A 80 -5.39 -16.84 -2.44
N ALA A 81 -5.50 -18.12 -2.10
CA ALA A 81 -5.97 -18.52 -0.77
C ALA A 81 -5.09 -17.98 0.36
N ALA A 82 -3.79 -17.87 0.14
CA ALA A 82 -2.86 -17.38 1.15
C ALA A 82 -3.04 -15.89 1.41
N LEU A 83 -3.31 -15.12 0.37
CA LEU A 83 -3.54 -13.68 0.49
C LEU A 83 -4.96 -13.35 0.93
N GLU A 84 -5.93 -14.05 0.39
CA GLU A 84 -7.34 -13.82 0.68
C GLU A 84 -7.64 -13.89 2.18
N ARG A 85 -7.10 -14.87 2.87
CA ARG A 85 -7.31 -15.02 4.31
C ARG A 85 -6.56 -13.99 5.16
N ARG A 86 -5.62 -13.26 4.58
CA ARG A 86 -4.82 -12.24 5.30
C ARG A 86 -5.31 -10.82 5.08
N PHE A 87 -6.09 -10.60 4.04
CA PHE A 87 -6.65 -9.29 3.76
C PHE A 87 -8.14 -9.27 3.97
N GLN A 88 -8.60 -8.22 4.61
CA GLN A 88 -10.02 -7.95 4.73
C GLN A 88 -10.36 -6.78 3.82
N PRO A 89 -11.26 -6.97 2.85
CA PRO A 89 -11.60 -5.87 1.94
C PRO A 89 -12.40 -4.78 2.64
N VAL A 90 -12.00 -3.55 2.37
CA VAL A 90 -12.70 -2.35 2.82
C VAL A 90 -13.12 -1.59 1.56
N THR A 91 -14.41 -1.54 1.31
CA THR A 91 -14.94 -0.87 0.13
C THR A 91 -14.96 0.64 0.36
N VAL A 92 -14.27 1.36 -0.52
CA VAL A 92 -14.28 2.81 -0.51
C VAL A 92 -15.07 3.26 -1.73
N LYS A 93 -16.20 3.91 -1.47
CA LYS A 93 -17.04 4.42 -2.55
C LYS A 93 -16.56 5.79 -2.97
N GLU A 94 -16.74 6.07 -4.26
CA GLU A 94 -16.46 7.40 -4.77
C GLU A 94 -17.38 8.41 -4.06
N PRO A 95 -16.83 9.48 -3.47
CA PRO A 95 -17.65 10.42 -2.72
C PRO A 95 -18.54 11.24 -3.65
N THR A 96 -19.72 11.61 -3.15
CA THR A 96 -20.59 12.56 -3.85
C THR A 96 -19.94 13.95 -3.81
N VAL A 97 -20.47 14.88 -4.62
CA VAL A 97 -19.99 16.26 -4.59
C VAL A 97 -20.14 16.85 -3.18
N GLU A 98 -21.24 16.56 -2.52
CA GLU A 98 -21.49 17.04 -1.15
C GLU A 98 -20.49 16.46 -0.16
N ASP A 99 -20.22 15.16 -0.24
CA ASP A 99 -19.24 14.50 0.61
C ASP A 99 -17.84 15.09 0.39
N THR A 100 -17.50 15.36 -0.86
CA THR A 100 -16.20 15.96 -1.19
C THR A 100 -16.06 17.34 -0.57
N ILE A 101 -17.11 18.15 -0.61
CA ILE A 101 -17.12 19.47 0.03
C ILE A 101 -16.92 19.34 1.53
N GLU A 102 -17.58 18.42 2.18
CA GLU A 102 -17.42 18.18 3.62
C GLU A 102 -15.99 17.76 3.97
N VAL A 103 -15.40 16.87 3.19
CA VAL A 103 -14.01 16.45 3.40
C VAL A 103 -13.06 17.62 3.25
N LEU A 104 -13.22 18.44 2.21
CA LEU A 104 -12.38 19.61 1.99
C LEU A 104 -12.52 20.62 3.12
N ASN A 105 -13.72 20.85 3.61
CA ASN A 105 -13.96 21.73 4.75
C ASN A 105 -13.31 21.20 6.03
N GLY A 106 -13.34 19.88 6.24
CA GLY A 106 -12.68 19.25 7.35
C GLY A 106 -11.16 19.43 7.31
N ILE A 107 -10.57 19.25 6.14
CA ILE A 107 -9.14 19.47 5.93
C ILE A 107 -8.78 20.93 6.17
N LYS A 108 -9.59 21.86 5.67
CA LYS A 108 -9.36 23.28 5.88
C LYS A 108 -9.35 23.63 7.37
N LYS A 109 -10.33 23.15 8.11
CA LYS A 109 -10.40 23.37 9.57
C LYS A 109 -9.18 22.80 10.30
N TYR A 110 -8.76 21.61 9.91
CA TYR A 110 -7.58 20.99 10.48
C TYR A 110 -6.34 21.85 10.30
N TYR A 111 -6.09 22.34 9.08
CA TYR A 111 -4.95 23.19 8.80
C TYR A 111 -5.03 24.53 9.53
N GLU A 112 -6.20 25.14 9.60
CA GLU A 112 -6.40 26.39 10.33
C GLU A 112 -6.09 26.25 11.81
N GLN A 113 -6.52 25.14 12.42
CA GLN A 113 -6.30 24.88 13.84
C GLN A 113 -4.86 24.54 14.17
N HIS A 114 -4.21 23.74 13.31
CA HIS A 114 -2.87 23.22 13.62
C HIS A 114 -1.76 24.12 13.12
N HIS A 115 -2.00 24.86 12.06
CA HIS A 115 -0.97 25.71 11.44
C HIS A 115 -1.31 27.18 11.44
N GLN A 116 -2.53 27.56 11.78
CA GLN A 116 -3.00 28.94 11.81
C GLN A 116 -2.82 29.69 10.48
N ILE A 117 -2.79 28.94 9.40
CA ILE A 117 -2.52 29.50 8.07
C ILE A 117 -3.75 30.14 7.48
N GLY A 118 -4.92 29.54 7.64
CA GLY A 118 -6.16 30.03 7.07
C GLY A 118 -6.53 31.43 7.53
N ARG A 119 -6.23 31.76 8.78
CA ARG A 119 -6.51 33.09 9.33
C ARG A 119 -5.64 34.18 8.74
N ALA A 120 -4.43 33.84 8.37
CA ALA A 120 -3.51 34.82 7.82
C ALA A 120 -3.78 35.13 6.37
N HIS A 121 -4.44 34.23 5.65
CA HIS A 121 -4.57 34.31 4.21
C HIS A 121 -6.02 34.46 3.73
N VAL A 122 -6.95 34.43 4.61
CA VAL A 122 -8.37 34.66 4.29
C VAL A 122 -8.82 36.12 4.55
#